data_352dedd3f5d6711e749a6a4f1d4af2ab
#
_entry.id   352dedd3f5d6711e749a6a4f1d4af2ab
#
_cell.length_a   1.000
_cell.length_b   1.000
_cell.length_c   1.000
_cell.angle_alpha   90.00
_cell.angle_beta   90.00
_cell.angle_gamma   90.00
#
_symmetry.space_group_name_H-M   'P 1'
#
loop_
_entity.id
_entity.type
_entity.pdbx_description
1 polymer ?
#
loop_
_entity_poly.entity_id
_entity_poly.type
_entity_poly.pdbx_seq_one_letter_code
_entity_poly.pdbx_strand_id
1 'polypeptide(L)'
;MPGENTVKILLCYLRRKDRYSMNYNDTSPGTGRGQNVLKDARRKTLPETFLEQLNDPLIFILFIAAAISMLLGEVSDTAIILAVILVNALVGVIQEGKAQKALDALKQMTSPTALIRRNGKQVEIPARDLIPGDIVCLDAGRQVPADLELISVNSLKIEESALTGESVPVEKDLCENNKAYMSTNVTYGRGEG
;
A
#
# COMPACT_ATOMS: atom_id res chain seq x y z
N MET A 1 24.30 -8.69 -35.94
CA MET A 1 23.69 -9.85 -36.62
C MET A 1 22.31 -10.06 -36.05
N PRO A 2 21.19 -9.91 -36.77
CA PRO A 2 19.85 -9.89 -36.21
C PRO A 2 19.26 -11.26 -35.88
N GLY A 3 19.94 -12.36 -36.10
CA GLY A 3 19.40 -13.71 -35.94
C GLY A 3 19.54 -14.33 -34.53
N GLU A 4 20.50 -13.93 -33.75
CA GLU A 4 20.81 -14.55 -32.46
C GLU A 4 19.80 -14.15 -31.34
N ASN A 5 19.36 -12.92 -31.37
CA ASN A 5 18.35 -12.42 -30.41
C ASN A 5 16.97 -13.06 -30.64
N THR A 6 16.58 -13.29 -31.90
CA THR A 6 15.29 -13.89 -32.24
C THR A 6 15.20 -15.34 -31.76
N VAL A 7 16.28 -16.10 -31.86
CA VAL A 7 16.35 -17.49 -31.39
C VAL A 7 16.34 -17.57 -29.87
N LYS A 8 17.04 -16.66 -29.18
CA LYS A 8 17.00 -16.55 -27.69
C LYS A 8 15.62 -16.22 -27.17
N ILE A 9 14.95 -15.25 -27.80
CA ILE A 9 13.56 -14.86 -27.44
C ILE A 9 12.59 -16.03 -27.67
N LEU A 10 12.74 -16.75 -28.80
CA LEU A 10 11.88 -17.90 -29.11
C LEU A 10 12.10 -19.05 -28.14
N LEU A 11 13.37 -19.35 -27.78
CA LEU A 11 13.69 -20.40 -26.79
C LEU A 11 13.22 -20.02 -25.39
N CYS A 12 13.30 -18.75 -25.01
CA CYS A 12 12.80 -18.24 -23.74
C CYS A 12 11.27 -18.37 -23.68
N TYR A 13 10.59 -18.00 -24.75
CA TYR A 13 9.13 -18.13 -24.91
C TYR A 13 8.68 -19.58 -24.85
N LEU A 14 9.34 -20.51 -25.56
CA LEU A 14 8.97 -21.92 -25.58
C LEU A 14 9.21 -22.60 -24.22
N ARG A 15 10.37 -22.35 -23.58
CA ARG A 15 10.69 -22.89 -22.25
C ARG A 15 9.71 -22.43 -21.16
N ARG A 16 9.13 -21.25 -21.34
CA ARG A 16 8.16 -20.66 -20.39
C ARG A 16 6.74 -21.16 -20.66
N LYS A 17 6.35 -21.32 -21.92
CA LYS A 17 5.04 -21.84 -22.30
C LYS A 17 4.80 -23.25 -21.73
N ASP A 18 5.83 -24.09 -21.69
CA ASP A 18 5.73 -25.43 -21.11
C ASP A 18 5.53 -25.39 -19.58
N ARG A 19 6.10 -24.39 -18.89
CA ARG A 19 5.95 -24.21 -17.45
C ARG A 19 4.54 -23.73 -17.06
N TYR A 20 3.92 -22.90 -17.89
CA TYR A 20 2.58 -22.37 -17.66
C TYR A 20 1.47 -23.35 -18.07
N SER A 21 1.69 -24.17 -19.09
CA SER A 21 0.76 -25.22 -19.52
C SER A 21 0.51 -26.27 -18.42
N MET A 22 1.48 -26.49 -17.54
CA MET A 22 1.33 -27.40 -16.38
C MET A 22 0.54 -26.81 -15.22
N ASN A 23 0.44 -25.48 -15.07
CA ASN A 23 -0.20 -24.84 -13.92
C ASN A 23 -1.64 -24.32 -14.18
N TYR A 24 -2.12 -24.38 -15.43
CA TYR A 24 -3.43 -23.80 -15.77
C TYR A 24 -4.63 -24.59 -15.21
N ASN A 25 -4.44 -25.84 -14.81
CA ASN A 25 -5.53 -26.72 -14.36
C ASN A 25 -5.70 -26.81 -12.83
N ASP A 26 -4.94 -26.09 -12.03
CA ASP A 26 -4.97 -26.21 -10.57
C ASP A 26 -5.18 -24.87 -9.85
N THR A 27 -6.17 -24.10 -10.32
CA THR A 27 -6.64 -22.91 -9.57
C THR A 27 -7.83 -23.26 -8.69
N SER A 28 -7.61 -24.14 -7.70
CA SER A 28 -8.41 -24.10 -6.49
C SER A 28 -7.98 -22.86 -5.68
N PRO A 29 -8.91 -22.05 -5.15
CA PRO A 29 -8.57 -20.90 -4.33
C PRO A 29 -7.81 -21.39 -3.08
N GLY A 30 -6.49 -21.19 -3.11
CA GLY A 30 -5.59 -21.61 -2.04
C GLY A 30 -5.92 -20.87 -0.76
N THR A 31 -6.54 -21.59 0.15
CA THR A 31 -6.67 -21.24 1.55
C THR A 31 -5.30 -20.98 2.15
N GLY A 32 -5.04 -19.72 2.57
CA GLY A 32 -4.00 -19.49 3.57
C GLY A 32 -2.80 -18.61 3.20
N ARG A 33 -2.90 -17.68 2.25
CA ARG A 33 -1.89 -16.63 2.07
C ARG A 33 -2.52 -15.25 2.23
N GLY A 34 -1.87 -14.41 3.02
CA GLY A 34 -2.38 -13.11 3.44
C GLY A 34 -2.73 -12.20 2.27
N GLN A 35 -3.66 -11.29 2.50
CA GLN A 35 -4.04 -10.26 1.54
C GLN A 35 -2.82 -9.44 1.10
N ASN A 36 -2.80 -8.99 -0.16
CA ASN A 36 -1.80 -8.08 -0.70
C ASN A 36 -1.99 -6.67 -0.08
N VAL A 37 -1.62 -6.52 1.18
CA VAL A 37 -1.74 -5.27 1.95
C VAL A 37 -0.39 -4.93 2.52
N LEU A 38 0.09 -3.75 2.25
CA LEU A 38 1.19 -3.15 3.02
C LEU A 38 0.71 -3.03 4.47
N LYS A 39 1.54 -3.43 5.43
CA LYS A 39 1.19 -3.32 6.86
C LYS A 39 0.86 -1.87 7.17
N ASP A 40 -0.41 -1.58 7.41
CA ASP A 40 -0.83 -0.29 7.92
C ASP A 40 -0.13 -0.02 9.26
N ALA A 41 0.24 1.23 9.49
CA ALA A 41 0.71 1.67 10.80
C ALA A 41 -0.34 1.28 11.85
N ARG A 42 0.12 0.68 12.95
CA ARG A 42 -0.75 0.23 14.05
C ARG A 42 -1.69 1.36 14.45
N ARG A 43 -2.99 1.14 14.37
CA ARG A 43 -3.99 2.10 14.87
C ARG A 43 -3.80 2.26 16.38
N LYS A 44 -3.60 3.49 16.82
CA LYS A 44 -3.53 3.81 18.24
C LYS A 44 -4.89 3.58 18.88
N THR A 45 -4.89 3.04 20.08
CA THR A 45 -6.13 2.88 20.85
C THR A 45 -6.49 4.21 21.53
N LEU A 46 -7.78 4.40 21.85
CA LEU A 46 -8.24 5.63 22.53
C LEU A 46 -7.43 5.97 23.79
N PRO A 47 -7.08 5.01 24.69
CA PRO A 47 -6.25 5.30 25.86
C PRO A 47 -4.82 5.68 25.49
N GLU A 48 -4.24 5.11 24.43
CA GLU A 48 -2.91 5.50 23.94
C GLU A 48 -2.91 6.95 23.45
N THR A 49 -3.92 7.35 22.66
CA THR A 49 -4.09 8.72 22.21
C THR A 49 -4.30 9.70 23.36
N PHE A 50 -5.08 9.31 24.38
CA PHE A 50 -5.29 10.13 25.56
C PHE A 50 -4.02 10.32 26.38
N LEU A 51 -3.21 9.27 26.59
CA LEU A 51 -1.93 9.38 27.28
C LEU A 51 -0.92 10.24 26.46
N GLU A 52 -0.96 10.14 25.15
CA GLU A 52 -0.12 10.96 24.27
C GLU A 52 -0.45 12.45 24.41
N GLN A 53 -1.74 12.80 24.53
CA GLN A 53 -2.19 14.17 24.78
C GLN A 53 -1.67 14.70 26.14
N LEU A 54 -1.59 13.86 27.16
CA LEU A 54 -1.04 14.25 28.46
C LEU A 54 0.48 14.44 28.46
N ASN A 55 1.17 13.91 27.45
CA ASN A 55 2.63 14.08 27.27
C ASN A 55 2.99 15.37 26.51
N ASP A 56 2.04 16.27 26.27
CA ASP A 56 2.30 17.57 25.67
C ASP A 56 3.04 18.48 26.68
N PRO A 57 4.13 19.16 26.26
CA PRO A 57 4.87 20.10 27.11
C PRO A 57 3.99 21.18 27.77
N LEU A 58 2.95 21.64 27.06
CA LEU A 58 2.02 22.64 27.58
C LEU A 58 1.21 22.07 28.76
N ILE A 59 0.72 20.84 28.63
CA ILE A 59 -0.03 20.17 29.71
C ILE A 59 0.85 19.90 30.91
N PHE A 60 2.15 19.60 30.68
CA PHE A 60 3.10 19.42 31.76
C PHE A 60 3.29 20.69 32.60
N ILE A 61 3.36 21.86 31.95
CA ILE A 61 3.40 23.15 32.63
C ILE A 61 2.12 23.38 33.45
N LEU A 62 0.94 23.03 32.93
CA LEU A 62 -0.32 23.14 33.66
C LEU A 62 -0.37 22.21 34.88
N PHE A 63 0.22 21.00 34.79
CA PHE A 63 0.34 20.13 35.97
C PHE A 63 1.23 20.74 37.06
N ILE A 64 2.34 21.38 36.69
CA ILE A 64 3.20 22.10 37.65
C ILE A 64 2.43 23.25 38.28
N ALA A 65 1.68 24.03 37.51
CA ALA A 65 0.87 25.12 38.03
C ALA A 65 -0.22 24.61 39.01
N ALA A 66 -0.91 23.51 38.67
CA ALA A 66 -1.90 22.89 39.54
C ALA A 66 -1.27 22.41 40.87
N ALA A 67 -0.05 21.84 40.82
CA ALA A 67 0.66 21.40 42.02
C ALA A 67 1.04 22.60 42.92
N ILE A 68 1.48 23.70 42.34
CA ILE A 68 1.80 24.94 43.08
C ILE A 68 0.55 25.51 43.74
N SER A 69 -0.58 25.63 43.00
CA SER A 69 -1.86 26.13 43.54
C SER A 69 -2.33 25.26 44.71
N MET A 70 -2.19 23.94 44.58
CA MET A 70 -2.54 23.01 45.67
C MET A 70 -1.71 23.19 46.90
N LEU A 71 -0.37 23.45 46.77
CA LEU A 71 0.52 23.73 47.88
C LEU A 71 0.22 25.03 48.60
N LEU A 72 -0.30 26.03 47.85
CA LEU A 72 -0.76 27.30 48.39
C LEU A 72 -2.11 27.21 49.10
N GLY A 73 -2.79 26.07 49.01
CA GLY A 73 -4.11 25.85 49.59
C GLY A 73 -5.29 26.32 48.73
N GLU A 74 -5.03 26.72 47.50
CA GLU A 74 -6.04 27.21 46.56
C GLU A 74 -6.71 26.05 45.80
N VAL A 75 -7.57 25.29 46.50
CA VAL A 75 -8.22 24.09 45.95
C VAL A 75 -9.12 24.41 44.78
N SER A 76 -9.80 25.56 44.80
CA SER A 76 -10.65 26.00 43.69
C SER A 76 -9.90 26.17 42.39
N ASP A 77 -8.71 26.81 42.43
CA ASP A 77 -7.91 27.07 41.26
C ASP A 77 -7.28 25.78 40.72
N THR A 78 -6.83 24.92 41.63
CA THR A 78 -6.37 23.57 41.28
C THR A 78 -7.46 22.78 40.54
N ALA A 79 -8.71 22.81 41.02
CA ALA A 79 -9.83 22.11 40.35
C ALA A 79 -10.12 22.67 38.97
N ILE A 80 -10.05 23.99 38.79
CA ILE A 80 -10.24 24.64 37.48
C ILE A 80 -9.14 24.20 36.50
N ILE A 81 -7.88 24.22 36.93
CA ILE A 81 -6.76 23.82 36.07
C ILE A 81 -6.89 22.36 35.64
N LEU A 82 -7.24 21.46 36.57
CA LEU A 82 -7.44 20.06 36.24
C LEU A 82 -8.64 19.84 35.28
N ALA A 83 -9.72 20.61 35.47
CA ALA A 83 -10.85 20.57 34.54
C ALA A 83 -10.44 21.02 33.13
N VAL A 84 -9.63 22.07 33.01
CA VAL A 84 -9.10 22.54 31.71
C VAL A 84 -8.22 21.48 31.06
N ILE A 85 -7.32 20.82 31.81
CA ILE A 85 -6.50 19.72 31.29
C ILE A 85 -7.40 18.59 30.75
N LEU A 86 -8.42 18.20 31.50
CA LEU A 86 -9.32 17.13 31.08
C LEU A 86 -10.09 17.49 29.81
N VAL A 87 -10.62 18.69 29.72
CA VAL A 87 -11.35 19.18 28.54
C VAL A 87 -10.41 19.23 27.34
N ASN A 88 -9.19 19.73 27.50
CA ASN A 88 -8.20 19.82 26.46
C ASN A 88 -7.81 18.41 25.92
N ALA A 89 -7.56 17.46 26.79
CA ALA A 89 -7.27 16.08 26.44
C ALA A 89 -8.45 15.42 25.67
N LEU A 90 -9.71 15.69 26.09
CA LEU A 90 -10.89 15.17 25.41
C LEU A 90 -11.04 15.75 24.00
N VAL A 91 -10.84 17.06 23.86
CA VAL A 91 -10.87 17.74 22.55
C VAL A 91 -9.78 17.17 21.65
N GLY A 92 -8.57 16.96 22.14
CA GLY A 92 -7.46 16.38 21.39
C GLY A 92 -7.80 14.98 20.86
N VAL A 93 -8.36 14.11 21.68
CA VAL A 93 -8.80 12.76 21.24
C VAL A 93 -9.86 12.83 20.14
N ILE A 94 -10.81 13.76 20.24
CA ILE A 94 -11.85 13.92 19.22
C ILE A 94 -11.25 14.43 17.90
N GLN A 95 -10.34 15.41 17.96
CA GLN A 95 -9.67 15.96 16.78
C GLN A 95 -8.81 14.91 16.07
N GLU A 96 -8.00 14.14 16.82
CA GLU A 96 -7.19 13.06 16.28
C GLU A 96 -8.07 11.98 15.60
N GLY A 97 -9.18 11.61 16.26
CA GLY A 97 -10.12 10.65 15.67
C GLY A 97 -10.77 11.13 14.37
N LYS A 98 -11.05 12.44 14.24
CA LYS A 98 -11.55 13.01 12.98
C LYS A 98 -10.47 13.04 11.89
N ALA A 99 -9.25 13.43 12.25
CA ALA A 99 -8.12 13.45 11.32
C ALA A 99 -7.83 12.03 10.77
N GLN A 100 -7.82 11.02 11.64
CA GLN A 100 -7.61 9.63 11.24
C GLN A 100 -8.70 9.13 10.29
N LYS A 101 -9.97 9.44 10.55
CA LYS A 101 -11.09 9.09 9.65
C LYS A 101 -10.96 9.75 8.28
N ALA A 102 -10.52 11.00 8.21
CA ALA A 102 -10.29 11.71 6.95
C ALA A 102 -9.15 11.04 6.14
N LEU A 103 -8.06 10.65 6.80
CA LEU A 103 -6.96 9.90 6.17
C LEU A 103 -7.41 8.52 5.66
N ASP A 104 -8.21 7.81 6.44
CA ASP A 104 -8.75 6.50 6.04
C ASP A 104 -9.68 6.63 4.81
N ALA A 105 -10.48 7.70 4.73
CA ALA A 105 -11.33 7.98 3.58
C ALA A 105 -10.49 8.27 2.31
N LEU A 106 -9.43 9.06 2.43
CA LEU A 106 -8.49 9.31 1.33
C LEU A 106 -7.81 8.02 0.85
N LYS A 107 -7.34 7.18 1.77
CA LYS A 107 -6.75 5.88 1.43
C LYS A 107 -7.72 4.97 0.67
N GLN A 108 -9.00 4.96 1.04
CA GLN A 108 -10.02 4.19 0.34
C GLN A 108 -10.25 4.68 -1.09
N MET A 109 -10.22 6.00 -1.31
CA MET A 109 -10.37 6.58 -2.65
C MET A 109 -9.18 6.27 -3.57
N THR A 110 -7.98 6.09 -2.98
CA THR A 110 -6.73 5.86 -3.72
C THR A 110 -6.36 4.38 -3.78
N SER A 111 -7.24 3.47 -3.31
CA SER A 111 -6.97 2.03 -3.36
C SER A 111 -6.82 1.58 -4.81
N PRO A 112 -5.65 1.08 -5.23
CA PRO A 112 -5.44 0.64 -6.59
C PRO A 112 -6.34 -0.56 -6.90
N THR A 113 -6.86 -0.60 -8.14
CA THR A 113 -7.57 -1.75 -8.68
C THR A 113 -6.65 -2.56 -9.60
N ALA A 114 -6.87 -3.84 -9.67
CA ALA A 114 -6.17 -4.76 -10.56
C ALA A 114 -7.14 -5.34 -11.58
N LEU A 115 -6.75 -5.32 -12.85
CA LEU A 115 -7.46 -6.03 -13.89
C LEU A 115 -6.87 -7.43 -14.00
N ILE A 116 -7.64 -8.43 -13.65
CA ILE A 116 -7.18 -9.82 -13.67
C ILE A 116 -7.94 -10.63 -14.71
N ARG A 117 -7.33 -11.72 -15.16
CA ARG A 117 -7.99 -12.71 -16.03
C ARG A 117 -8.25 -13.99 -15.24
N ARG A 118 -9.53 -14.28 -14.98
CA ARG A 118 -9.99 -15.55 -14.39
C ARG A 118 -10.97 -16.23 -15.35
N ASN A 119 -10.76 -17.50 -15.64
CA ASN A 119 -11.63 -18.29 -16.54
C ASN A 119 -11.82 -17.64 -17.93
N GLY A 120 -10.78 -17.00 -18.47
CA GLY A 120 -10.82 -16.32 -19.78
C GLY A 120 -11.54 -14.97 -19.80
N LYS A 121 -12.12 -14.53 -18.68
CA LYS A 121 -12.79 -13.22 -18.55
C LYS A 121 -11.91 -12.26 -17.76
N GLN A 122 -11.90 -11.00 -18.23
CA GLN A 122 -11.26 -9.91 -17.47
C GLN A 122 -12.22 -9.41 -16.40
N VAL A 123 -11.73 -9.30 -15.17
CA VAL A 123 -12.47 -8.81 -14.00
C VAL A 123 -11.60 -7.80 -13.27
N GLU A 124 -12.17 -6.69 -12.90
CA GLU A 124 -11.49 -5.68 -12.08
C GLU A 124 -11.78 -5.95 -10.60
N ILE A 125 -10.71 -6.08 -9.82
CA ILE A 125 -10.78 -6.33 -8.37
C ILE A 125 -9.91 -5.32 -7.62
N PRO A 126 -10.17 -5.07 -6.33
CA PRO A 126 -9.22 -4.35 -5.48
C PRO A 126 -7.86 -5.07 -5.44
N ALA A 127 -6.75 -4.34 -5.54
CA ALA A 127 -5.41 -4.94 -5.55
C ALA A 127 -5.10 -5.76 -4.29
N ARG A 128 -5.74 -5.44 -3.16
CA ARG A 128 -5.62 -6.20 -1.90
C ARG A 128 -6.17 -7.62 -1.98
N ASP A 129 -7.08 -7.89 -2.93
CA ASP A 129 -7.76 -9.18 -3.10
C ASP A 129 -7.04 -10.07 -4.12
N LEU A 130 -5.88 -9.63 -4.63
CA LEU A 130 -4.98 -10.43 -5.45
C LEU A 130 -4.43 -11.61 -4.66
N ILE A 131 -4.40 -12.76 -5.29
CA ILE A 131 -3.79 -13.98 -4.76
C ILE A 131 -2.66 -14.45 -5.68
N PRO A 132 -1.62 -15.08 -5.14
CA PRO A 132 -0.58 -15.68 -5.96
C PRO A 132 -1.14 -16.69 -6.96
N GLY A 133 -0.81 -16.49 -8.25
CA GLY A 133 -1.34 -17.29 -9.35
C GLY A 133 -2.44 -16.61 -10.16
N ASP A 134 -2.93 -15.42 -9.74
CA ASP A 134 -3.78 -14.60 -10.59
C ASP A 134 -2.96 -14.04 -11.77
N ILE A 135 -3.57 -13.99 -12.95
CA ILE A 135 -2.99 -13.34 -14.12
C ILE A 135 -3.47 -11.90 -14.16
N VAL A 136 -2.56 -10.97 -13.94
CA VAL A 136 -2.83 -9.53 -13.97
C VAL A 136 -2.61 -8.98 -15.38
N CYS A 137 -3.58 -8.23 -15.90
CA CYS A 137 -3.46 -7.52 -17.16
C CYS A 137 -2.95 -6.09 -16.90
N LEU A 138 -1.84 -5.74 -17.56
CA LEU A 138 -1.21 -4.43 -17.48
C LEU A 138 -1.46 -3.66 -18.77
N ASP A 139 -2.08 -2.50 -18.66
CA ASP A 139 -2.31 -1.57 -19.77
C ASP A 139 -1.69 -0.20 -19.45
N ALA A 140 -1.33 0.56 -20.48
CA ALA A 140 -0.80 1.91 -20.31
C ALA A 140 -1.74 2.80 -19.47
N GLY A 141 -1.16 3.56 -18.54
CA GLY A 141 -1.88 4.41 -17.58
C GLY A 141 -2.31 3.69 -16.30
N ARG A 142 -2.10 2.38 -16.17
CA ARG A 142 -2.39 1.63 -14.93
C ARG A 142 -1.14 1.51 -14.06
N GLN A 143 -1.38 1.45 -12.76
CA GLN A 143 -0.35 1.13 -11.78
C GLN A 143 -0.23 -0.39 -11.63
N VAL A 144 0.99 -0.87 -11.46
CA VAL A 144 1.28 -2.28 -11.18
C VAL A 144 0.80 -2.61 -9.75
N PRO A 145 -0.17 -3.52 -9.59
CA PRO A 145 -0.86 -3.71 -8.31
C PRO A 145 -0.11 -4.61 -7.32
N ALA A 146 0.84 -5.40 -7.80
CA ALA A 146 1.66 -6.32 -7.01
C ALA A 146 2.97 -6.61 -7.74
N ASP A 147 3.92 -7.26 -7.08
CA ASP A 147 5.11 -7.77 -7.76
C ASP A 147 4.72 -8.92 -8.68
N LEU A 148 5.00 -8.77 -9.97
CA LEU A 148 4.58 -9.69 -11.03
C LEU A 148 5.78 -10.24 -11.79
N GLU A 149 5.67 -11.48 -12.21
CA GLU A 149 6.54 -12.07 -13.22
C GLU A 149 5.81 -12.07 -14.57
N LEU A 150 6.31 -11.30 -15.53
CA LEU A 150 5.66 -11.09 -16.82
C LEU A 150 5.66 -12.38 -17.65
N ILE A 151 4.49 -12.74 -18.17
CA ILE A 151 4.26 -13.91 -19.01
C ILE A 151 3.99 -13.54 -20.47
N SER A 152 3.53 -12.31 -20.70
CA SER A 152 3.31 -11.76 -22.03
C SER A 152 3.61 -10.27 -22.01
N VAL A 153 4.32 -9.78 -23.02
CA VAL A 153 4.64 -8.35 -23.19
C VAL A 153 4.44 -7.94 -24.64
N ASN A 154 3.88 -6.75 -24.82
CA ASN A 154 3.75 -6.11 -26.12
C ASN A 154 4.16 -4.64 -25.97
N SER A 155 5.45 -4.36 -26.28
CA SER A 155 6.08 -3.05 -26.15
C SER A 155 5.86 -2.41 -24.78
N LEU A 156 5.86 -3.22 -23.72
CA LEU A 156 5.58 -2.78 -22.36
C LEU A 156 6.73 -1.93 -21.82
N LYS A 157 6.42 -0.71 -21.37
CA LYS A 157 7.35 0.18 -20.69
C LYS A 157 6.77 0.59 -19.35
N ILE A 158 7.58 0.45 -18.32
CA ILE A 158 7.19 0.73 -16.94
C ILE A 158 8.13 1.79 -16.37
N GLU A 159 7.56 2.81 -15.78
CA GLU A 159 8.29 3.81 -15.03
C GLU A 159 8.56 3.29 -13.62
N GLU A 160 9.83 3.09 -13.29
CA GLU A 160 10.29 2.55 -12.02
C GLU A 160 10.97 3.62 -11.13
N SER A 161 10.67 4.88 -11.37
CA SER A 161 11.27 6.03 -10.66
C SER A 161 11.08 5.97 -9.14
N ALA A 162 9.97 5.40 -8.68
CA ALA A 162 9.71 5.20 -7.26
C ALA A 162 10.70 4.24 -6.58
N LEU A 163 11.36 3.35 -7.35
CA LEU A 163 12.32 2.36 -6.85
C LEU A 163 13.76 2.76 -7.14
N THR A 164 14.03 3.24 -8.35
CA THR A 164 15.38 3.51 -8.86
C THR A 164 15.79 4.98 -8.75
N GLY A 165 14.81 5.89 -8.63
CA GLY A 165 15.00 7.33 -8.73
C GLY A 165 15.19 7.84 -10.17
N GLU A 166 15.20 6.96 -11.18
CA GLU A 166 15.36 7.31 -12.58
C GLU A 166 13.99 7.46 -13.26
N SER A 167 13.74 8.61 -13.88
CA SER A 167 12.46 8.90 -14.55
C SER A 167 12.33 8.31 -15.96
N VAL A 168 13.33 7.54 -16.41
CA VAL A 168 13.29 6.92 -17.75
C VAL A 168 12.51 5.60 -17.67
N PRO A 169 11.44 5.43 -18.49
CA PRO A 169 10.70 4.18 -18.50
C PRO A 169 11.57 3.01 -18.97
N VAL A 170 11.53 1.93 -18.22
CA VAL A 170 12.26 0.69 -18.51
C VAL A 170 11.44 -0.17 -19.45
N GLU A 171 12.03 -0.59 -20.57
CA GLU A 171 11.41 -1.54 -21.47
C GLU A 171 11.46 -2.95 -20.88
N LYS A 172 10.31 -3.60 -20.85
CA LYS A 172 10.17 -4.95 -20.28
C LYS A 172 10.21 -6.00 -21.37
N ASP A 173 10.85 -7.10 -21.06
CA ASP A 173 10.92 -8.28 -21.90
C ASP A 173 10.63 -9.55 -21.09
N LEU A 174 10.61 -10.71 -21.77
CA LEU A 174 10.34 -11.99 -21.10
C LEU A 174 11.62 -12.72 -20.62
N CYS A 175 12.79 -12.16 -20.87
CA CYS A 175 14.07 -12.83 -20.62
C CYS A 175 14.84 -12.21 -19.47
N GLU A 176 15.27 -10.96 -19.64
CA GLU A 176 16.14 -10.29 -18.67
C GLU A 176 15.36 -9.35 -17.74
N ASN A 177 14.40 -8.59 -18.30
CA ASN A 177 13.57 -7.61 -17.57
C ASN A 177 12.13 -8.08 -17.41
N ASN A 178 11.94 -9.30 -16.94
CA ASN A 178 10.63 -9.94 -16.86
C ASN A 178 9.84 -9.66 -15.57
N LYS A 179 10.30 -8.74 -14.73
CA LYS A 179 9.63 -8.39 -13.47
C LYS A 179 9.01 -7.01 -13.56
N ALA A 180 7.77 -6.89 -13.07
CA ALA A 180 7.10 -5.64 -12.83
C ALA A 180 6.87 -5.51 -11.32
N TYR A 181 7.23 -4.35 -10.76
CA TYR A 181 7.21 -4.14 -9.32
C TYR A 181 5.97 -3.35 -8.89
N MET A 182 5.44 -3.67 -7.73
CA MET A 182 4.32 -2.97 -7.12
C MET A 182 4.57 -1.46 -7.02
N SER A 183 3.52 -0.68 -7.25
CA SER A 183 3.53 0.80 -7.19
C SER A 183 4.29 1.50 -8.31
N THR A 184 4.76 0.79 -9.33
CA THR A 184 5.28 1.37 -10.58
C THR A 184 4.15 1.64 -11.58
N ASN A 185 4.39 2.51 -12.57
CA ASN A 185 3.36 2.91 -13.52
C ASN A 185 3.65 2.39 -14.93
N VAL A 186 2.67 1.81 -15.58
CA VAL A 186 2.76 1.43 -17.00
C VAL A 186 2.61 2.69 -17.86
N THR A 187 3.68 3.08 -18.55
CA THR A 187 3.69 4.29 -19.38
C THR A 187 3.29 4.00 -20.83
N TYR A 188 3.63 2.80 -21.33
CA TYR A 188 3.36 2.42 -22.71
C TYR A 188 3.17 0.91 -22.84
N GLY A 189 2.40 0.49 -23.86
CA GLY A 189 2.20 -0.91 -24.21
C GLY A 189 1.26 -1.65 -23.28
N ARG A 190 1.32 -2.96 -23.31
CA ARG A 190 0.53 -3.87 -22.48
C ARG A 190 1.30 -5.14 -22.15
N GLY A 191 0.91 -5.81 -21.07
CA GLY A 191 1.49 -7.07 -20.66
C GLY A 191 0.56 -7.87 -19.76
N GLU A 192 0.96 -9.10 -19.47
CA GLU A 192 0.30 -9.98 -18.51
C GLU A 192 1.38 -10.60 -17.61
N GLY A 193 1.08 -10.75 -16.33
CA GLY A 193 2.00 -11.33 -15.37
C GLY A 193 1.30 -11.94 -14.17
#